data_f20ba8157d93405e8e355648203be19e
#
_entry.id   f20ba8157d93405e8e355648203be19e
#
_cell.length_a   1.000
_cell.length_b   1.000
_cell.length_c   1.000
_cell.angle_alpha   90.00
_cell.angle_beta   90.00
_cell.angle_gamma   90.00
#
_symmetry.space_group_name_H-M   'P 1'
#
loop_
_entity.id
_entity.type
_entity.pdbx_description
1 polymer ?
#
loop_
_entity_poly.entity_id
_entity_poly.type
_entity_poly.pdbx_seq_one_letter_code
_entity_poly.pdbx_strand_id
1 'polypeptide(L)'
;MANTKKEHYFELLRKHNVSKHMEQKGQFNYLSWAYAVEELRKLKPDATWRVIKDNDGFPYTATPAGHFVEVEVTVDDISLSQIHPVLDHRNQTLENPNAFQINTSIQRCLAKAIALHGLGLYIFRGEDLPEADGLTKEQDEIMDNYLRQIDDEAFTLLVNSRIDSKKINQGNFDEAVARIESKLNSIKEEEK
;
A
#
# COMPACT_ATOMS: atom_id res chain seq x y z
N MET A 1 28.15 -14.95 -18.35
CA MET A 1 27.66 -13.94 -17.40
C MET A 1 26.24 -13.60 -17.80
N ALA A 2 25.24 -14.01 -17.02
CA ALA A 2 23.85 -13.70 -17.32
C ALA A 2 23.62 -12.20 -17.11
N ASN A 3 23.29 -11.50 -18.19
CA ASN A 3 22.89 -10.10 -18.17
C ASN A 3 21.47 -10.03 -17.56
N THR A 4 21.39 -9.99 -16.24
CA THR A 4 20.11 -9.78 -15.52
C THR A 4 19.65 -8.37 -15.88
N LYS A 5 18.69 -8.26 -16.79
CA LYS A 5 18.07 -6.99 -17.18
C LYS A 5 17.50 -6.37 -15.90
N LYS A 6 18.12 -5.30 -15.40
CA LYS A 6 17.67 -4.58 -14.20
C LYS A 6 16.20 -4.18 -14.43
N GLU A 7 15.31 -4.64 -13.56
CA GLU A 7 13.89 -4.33 -13.64
C GLU A 7 13.70 -2.81 -13.57
N HIS A 8 12.86 -2.26 -14.45
CA HIS A 8 12.57 -0.83 -14.45
C HIS A 8 11.90 -0.44 -13.15
N TYR A 9 12.32 0.67 -12.52
CA TYR A 9 11.85 1.10 -11.19
C TYR A 9 10.32 1.17 -11.09
N PHE A 10 9.64 1.61 -12.15
CA PHE A 10 8.18 1.68 -12.20
C PHE A 10 7.52 0.31 -12.05
N GLU A 11 8.05 -0.73 -12.73
CA GLU A 11 7.54 -2.10 -12.61
C GLU A 11 7.76 -2.67 -11.20
N LEU A 12 8.91 -2.38 -10.59
CA LEU A 12 9.17 -2.74 -9.21
C LEU A 12 8.13 -2.12 -8.26
N LEU A 13 7.90 -0.82 -8.37
CA LEU A 13 6.97 -0.09 -7.51
C LEU A 13 5.50 -0.48 -7.78
N ARG A 14 5.13 -0.69 -9.05
CA ARG A 14 3.77 -1.06 -9.46
C ARG A 14 3.35 -2.43 -8.95
N LYS A 15 4.28 -3.38 -8.90
CA LYS A 15 4.03 -4.73 -8.41
C LYS A 15 4.00 -4.84 -6.89
N HIS A 16 4.56 -3.84 -6.19
CA HIS A 16 4.61 -3.87 -4.73
C HIS A 16 3.20 -3.76 -4.14
N ASN A 17 2.86 -4.72 -3.29
CA ASN A 17 1.53 -4.82 -2.69
C ASN A 17 1.47 -4.04 -1.38
N VAL A 18 0.71 -2.95 -1.36
CA VAL A 18 0.47 -2.10 -0.17
C VAL A 18 -0.90 -2.35 0.48
N SER A 19 -1.59 -3.43 0.11
CA SER A 19 -2.96 -3.72 0.57
C SER A 19 -3.12 -3.77 2.08
N LYS A 20 -2.10 -4.25 2.80
CA LYS A 20 -2.10 -4.30 4.28
C LYS A 20 -2.18 -2.93 4.95
N HIS A 21 -1.88 -1.86 4.20
CA HIS A 21 -1.89 -0.47 4.67
C HIS A 21 -3.07 0.33 4.11
N MET A 22 -3.97 -0.34 3.39
CA MET A 22 -5.16 0.31 2.83
C MET A 22 -6.23 0.47 3.91
N GLU A 23 -6.78 1.65 3.97
CA GLU A 23 -7.96 1.99 4.76
C GLU A 23 -9.15 2.20 3.82
N GLN A 24 -10.33 1.77 4.23
CA GLN A 24 -11.56 2.05 3.52
C GLN A 24 -12.23 3.30 4.10
N LYS A 25 -12.47 4.30 3.27
CA LYS A 25 -13.24 5.51 3.62
C LYS A 25 -14.45 5.65 2.68
N GLY A 26 -15.62 5.24 3.18
CA GLY A 26 -16.83 5.15 2.36
C GLY A 26 -16.65 4.06 1.27
N GLN A 27 -16.82 4.47 0.00
CA GLN A 27 -16.66 3.56 -1.15
C GLN A 27 -15.23 3.54 -1.73
N PHE A 28 -14.31 4.35 -1.15
CA PHE A 28 -12.97 4.52 -1.69
C PHE A 28 -11.92 3.84 -0.81
N ASN A 29 -11.00 3.16 -1.47
CA ASN A 29 -9.78 2.71 -0.86
C ASN A 29 -8.83 3.89 -0.71
N TYR A 30 -8.10 3.93 0.40
CA TYR A 30 -7.21 5.02 0.76
C TYR A 30 -5.89 4.46 1.28
N LEU A 31 -4.79 4.97 0.75
CA LEU A 31 -3.46 4.74 1.30
C LEU A 31 -3.01 6.01 2.01
N SER A 32 -2.75 5.90 3.31
CA SER A 32 -2.19 7.02 4.07
C SER A 32 -0.85 7.45 3.48
N TRP A 33 -0.61 8.78 3.41
CA TRP A 33 0.65 9.33 2.92
C TRP A 33 1.87 8.80 3.70
N ALA A 34 1.72 8.53 4.99
CA ALA A 34 2.79 8.02 5.84
C ALA A 34 3.22 6.62 5.39
N TYR A 35 2.27 5.73 5.13
CA TYR A 35 2.56 4.40 4.59
C TYR A 35 3.07 4.46 3.15
N ALA A 36 2.54 5.37 2.32
CA ALA A 36 3.05 5.57 0.97
C ALA A 36 4.54 5.96 0.97
N VAL A 37 4.94 6.89 1.84
CA VAL A 37 6.33 7.30 2.02
C VAL A 37 7.19 6.16 2.59
N GLU A 38 6.70 5.46 3.60
CA GLU A 38 7.41 4.34 4.22
C GLU A 38 7.72 3.24 3.19
N GLU A 39 6.71 2.78 2.46
CA GLU A 39 6.87 1.71 1.48
C GLU A 39 7.72 2.18 0.26
N LEU A 40 7.57 3.44 -0.15
CA LEU A 40 8.44 4.01 -1.19
C LEU A 40 9.91 3.95 -0.75
N ARG A 41 10.22 4.42 0.45
CA ARG A 41 11.61 4.49 0.94
C ARG A 41 12.22 3.15 1.31
N LYS A 42 11.42 2.12 1.59
CA LYS A 42 11.90 0.74 1.69
C LYS A 42 12.46 0.22 0.36
N LEU A 43 11.80 0.57 -0.75
CA LEU A 43 12.19 0.13 -2.09
C LEU A 43 13.18 1.08 -2.78
N LYS A 44 13.07 2.38 -2.47
CA LYS A 44 13.86 3.48 -3.05
C LYS A 44 14.29 4.43 -1.93
N PRO A 45 15.35 4.09 -1.17
CA PRO A 45 15.81 4.87 -0.01
C PRO A 45 16.15 6.32 -0.33
N ASP A 46 16.62 6.59 -1.56
CA ASP A 46 17.04 7.90 -2.03
C ASP A 46 15.88 8.74 -2.61
N ALA A 47 14.65 8.22 -2.60
CA ALA A 47 13.48 8.96 -3.05
C ALA A 47 13.29 10.23 -2.20
N THR A 48 13.02 11.34 -2.87
CA THR A 48 12.79 12.66 -2.27
C THR A 48 11.48 13.25 -2.74
N TRP A 49 10.97 14.25 -2.01
CA TRP A 49 9.81 15.02 -2.44
C TRP A 49 9.92 16.46 -1.97
N ARG A 50 9.20 17.34 -2.67
CA ARG A 50 9.06 18.74 -2.28
C ARG A 50 7.64 19.25 -2.58
N VAL A 51 7.18 20.17 -1.76
CA VAL A 51 5.99 20.97 -2.03
C VAL A 51 6.40 22.11 -2.95
N ILE A 52 5.74 22.24 -4.09
CA ILE A 52 5.96 23.37 -4.99
C ILE A 52 5.28 24.59 -4.38
N LYS A 53 6.01 25.67 -4.30
CA LYS A 53 5.51 26.94 -3.78
C LYS A 53 5.18 27.88 -4.92
N ASP A 54 4.21 28.77 -4.71
CA ASP A 54 3.93 29.84 -5.63
C ASP A 54 5.02 30.93 -5.63
N ASN A 55 4.83 31.99 -6.41
CA ASN A 55 5.81 33.07 -6.54
C ASN A 55 6.03 33.86 -5.23
N ASP A 56 5.06 33.85 -4.32
CA ASP A 56 5.12 34.53 -3.03
C ASP A 56 5.61 33.60 -1.90
N GLY A 57 5.91 32.32 -2.24
CA GLY A 57 6.43 31.32 -1.30
C GLY A 57 5.36 30.56 -0.54
N PHE A 58 4.07 30.68 -0.89
CA PHE A 58 2.98 29.89 -0.28
C PHE A 58 2.97 28.46 -0.83
N PRO A 59 2.60 27.46 -0.01
CA PRO A 59 2.53 26.06 -0.43
C PRO A 59 1.24 25.72 -1.20
N TYR A 60 0.56 26.70 -1.73
CA TYR A 60 -0.67 26.56 -2.52
C TYR A 60 -0.80 27.72 -3.51
N THR A 61 -1.58 27.50 -4.57
CA THR A 61 -1.91 28.52 -5.57
C THR A 61 -3.40 28.80 -5.50
N ALA A 62 -3.78 30.09 -5.37
CA ALA A 62 -5.17 30.55 -5.44
C ALA A 62 -5.55 30.85 -6.89
N THR A 63 -6.71 30.35 -7.33
CA THR A 63 -7.25 30.57 -8.67
C THR A 63 -8.75 30.87 -8.59
N PRO A 64 -9.40 31.39 -9.66
CA PRO A 64 -10.85 31.52 -9.70
C PRO A 64 -11.63 30.19 -9.50
N ALA A 65 -11.00 29.05 -9.77
CA ALA A 65 -11.58 27.72 -9.59
C ALA A 65 -11.38 27.15 -8.17
N GLY A 66 -10.65 27.83 -7.31
CA GLY A 66 -10.31 27.40 -5.96
C GLY A 66 -8.78 27.37 -5.71
N HIS A 67 -8.40 26.72 -4.62
CA HIS A 67 -7.01 26.60 -4.20
C HIS A 67 -6.46 25.23 -4.56
N PHE A 68 -5.18 25.21 -4.97
CA PHE A 68 -4.48 23.97 -5.37
C PHE A 68 -3.13 23.89 -4.68
N VAL A 69 -2.73 22.67 -4.39
CA VAL A 69 -1.37 22.33 -3.92
C VAL A 69 -0.69 21.48 -4.99
N GLU A 70 0.62 21.57 -5.07
CA GLU A 70 1.43 20.75 -5.96
C GLU A 70 2.57 20.11 -5.18
N VAL A 71 2.78 18.80 -5.41
CA VAL A 71 3.88 18.04 -4.82
C VAL A 71 4.62 17.31 -5.93
N GLU A 72 5.93 17.47 -5.93
CA GLU A 72 6.85 16.73 -6.81
C GLU A 72 7.53 15.63 -6.00
N VAL A 73 7.62 14.43 -6.59
CA VAL A 73 8.37 13.29 -6.07
C VAL A 73 9.45 12.91 -7.08
N THR A 74 10.65 12.64 -6.59
CA THR A 74 11.79 12.19 -7.42
C THR A 74 12.20 10.78 -7.02
N VAL A 75 12.25 9.88 -7.99
CA VAL A 75 12.70 8.49 -7.85
C VAL A 75 13.64 8.15 -9.00
N ASP A 76 14.85 7.66 -8.71
CA ASP A 76 15.87 7.31 -9.70
C ASP A 76 16.08 8.45 -10.74
N ASP A 77 16.23 9.70 -10.27
CA ASP A 77 16.41 10.93 -11.05
C ASP A 77 15.20 11.33 -11.94
N ILE A 78 14.07 10.65 -11.83
CA ILE A 78 12.83 11.01 -12.51
C ILE A 78 11.95 11.77 -11.53
N SER A 79 11.60 13.01 -11.89
CA SER A 79 10.71 13.88 -11.12
C SER A 79 9.34 13.93 -11.78
N LEU A 80 8.31 13.62 -11.01
CA LEU A 80 6.90 13.73 -11.43
C LEU A 80 6.14 14.56 -10.41
N SER A 81 5.32 15.51 -10.88
CA SER A 81 4.47 16.32 -10.02
C SER A 81 3.00 15.95 -10.17
N GLN A 82 2.27 16.18 -9.09
CA GLN A 82 0.82 16.03 -9.00
C GLN A 82 0.21 17.30 -8.44
N ILE A 83 -0.89 17.74 -9.05
CA ILE A 83 -1.71 18.85 -8.55
C ILE A 83 -2.95 18.28 -7.86
N HIS A 84 -3.32 18.84 -6.71
CA HIS A 84 -4.51 18.44 -5.97
C HIS A 84 -5.28 19.65 -5.47
N PRO A 85 -6.62 19.72 -5.66
CA PRO A 85 -7.44 20.81 -5.12
C PRO A 85 -7.51 20.75 -3.59
N VAL A 86 -7.62 21.92 -2.97
CA VAL A 86 -7.91 22.03 -1.53
C VAL A 86 -9.42 21.91 -1.34
N LEU A 87 -9.84 20.81 -0.70
CA LEU A 87 -11.23 20.43 -0.55
C LEU A 87 -11.61 20.27 0.92
N ASP A 88 -12.90 20.44 1.21
CA ASP A 88 -13.49 20.07 2.49
C ASP A 88 -13.70 18.55 2.62
N HIS A 89 -14.32 18.13 3.73
CA HIS A 89 -14.65 16.73 4.02
C HIS A 89 -15.72 16.13 3.07
N ARG A 90 -16.43 16.97 2.32
CA ARG A 90 -17.45 16.59 1.31
C ARG A 90 -16.90 16.67 -0.11
N ASN A 91 -15.60 16.89 -0.28
CA ASN A 91 -14.92 17.09 -1.56
C ASN A 91 -15.43 18.34 -2.31
N GLN A 92 -15.86 19.38 -1.58
CA GLN A 92 -16.22 20.67 -2.16
C GLN A 92 -15.05 21.63 -2.07
N THR A 93 -14.92 22.51 -3.07
CA THR A 93 -13.91 23.57 -3.10
C THR A 93 -14.15 24.59 -1.97
N LEU A 94 -13.08 25.13 -1.44
CA LEU A 94 -13.08 26.09 -0.35
C LEU A 94 -12.65 27.47 -0.86
N GLU A 95 -13.42 28.52 -0.52
CA GLU A 95 -13.05 29.90 -0.84
C GLU A 95 -11.86 30.38 0.03
N ASN A 96 -11.83 30.01 1.31
CA ASN A 96 -10.82 30.40 2.27
C ASN A 96 -10.34 29.20 3.08
N PRO A 97 -9.45 28.35 2.53
CA PRO A 97 -8.97 27.18 3.23
C PRO A 97 -8.04 27.59 4.39
N ASN A 98 -8.20 26.92 5.53
CA ASN A 98 -7.29 27.09 6.65
C ASN A 98 -6.04 26.21 6.48
N ALA A 99 -5.04 26.44 7.36
CA ALA A 99 -3.75 25.73 7.30
C ALA A 99 -3.89 24.21 7.43
N PHE A 100 -4.86 23.70 8.19
CA PHE A 100 -5.12 22.27 8.33
C PHE A 100 -5.63 21.66 7.01
N GLN A 101 -6.52 22.35 6.32
CA GLN A 101 -7.08 21.90 5.03
C GLN A 101 -6.01 21.89 3.94
N ILE A 102 -5.17 22.93 3.90
CA ILE A 102 -4.01 23.00 2.99
C ILE A 102 -3.05 21.84 3.27
N ASN A 103 -2.66 21.61 4.53
CA ASN A 103 -1.78 20.52 4.91
C ASN A 103 -2.38 19.13 4.56
N THR A 104 -3.67 18.94 4.80
CA THR A 104 -4.36 17.70 4.42
C THR A 104 -4.32 17.46 2.91
N SER A 105 -4.50 18.52 2.11
CA SER A 105 -4.40 18.43 0.65
C SER A 105 -2.99 18.15 0.17
N ILE A 106 -1.96 18.72 0.81
CA ILE A 106 -0.55 18.40 0.53
C ILE A 106 -0.28 16.91 0.78
N GLN A 107 -0.75 16.35 1.90
CA GLN A 107 -0.57 14.95 2.23
C GLN A 107 -1.27 14.00 1.22
N ARG A 108 -2.49 14.35 0.80
CA ARG A 108 -3.21 13.61 -0.25
C ARG A 108 -2.50 13.73 -1.61
N CYS A 109 -1.98 14.91 -1.92
CA CYS A 109 -1.22 15.17 -3.13
C CYS A 109 0.07 14.33 -3.16
N LEU A 110 0.80 14.26 -2.03
CA LEU A 110 2.01 13.43 -1.90
C LEU A 110 1.72 11.95 -2.19
N ALA A 111 0.68 11.38 -1.59
CA ALA A 111 0.32 9.98 -1.85
C ALA A 111 0.01 9.72 -3.34
N LYS A 112 -0.66 10.66 -4.01
CA LYS A 112 -0.95 10.57 -5.45
C LYS A 112 0.31 10.78 -6.30
N ALA A 113 1.21 11.70 -5.92
CA ALA A 113 2.48 11.90 -6.61
C ALA A 113 3.37 10.65 -6.53
N ILE A 114 3.40 9.97 -5.37
CA ILE A 114 4.07 8.67 -5.21
C ILE A 114 3.44 7.62 -6.14
N ALA A 115 2.12 7.59 -6.27
CA ALA A 115 1.43 6.66 -7.15
C ALA A 115 1.77 6.85 -8.63
N LEU A 116 2.11 8.05 -9.08
CA LEU A 116 2.60 8.29 -10.45
C LEU A 116 3.88 7.49 -10.75
N HIS A 117 4.70 7.22 -9.74
CA HIS A 117 5.87 6.35 -9.84
C HIS A 117 5.55 4.84 -9.81
N GLY A 118 4.27 4.47 -9.63
CA GLY A 118 3.79 3.08 -9.66
C GLY A 118 3.28 2.56 -8.32
N LEU A 119 3.81 3.03 -7.19
CA LEU A 119 3.46 2.49 -5.87
C LEU A 119 2.00 2.77 -5.49
N GLY A 120 1.21 1.70 -5.33
CA GLY A 120 -0.21 1.81 -5.01
C GLY A 120 -1.07 2.41 -6.13
N LEU A 121 -0.58 2.49 -7.37
CA LEU A 121 -1.30 3.11 -8.49
C LEU A 121 -2.66 2.42 -8.76
N TYR A 122 -2.76 1.13 -8.53
CA TYR A 122 -3.99 0.35 -8.68
C TYR A 122 -5.14 0.84 -7.77
N ILE A 123 -4.83 1.42 -6.61
CA ILE A 123 -5.83 1.99 -5.68
C ILE A 123 -6.65 3.09 -6.37
N PHE A 124 -6.00 3.88 -7.23
CA PHE A 124 -6.63 5.00 -7.94
C PHE A 124 -7.33 4.61 -9.24
N ARG A 125 -7.06 3.41 -9.74
CA ARG A 125 -7.72 2.88 -10.95
C ARG A 125 -9.00 2.11 -10.65
N GLY A 126 -9.23 1.70 -9.39
CA GLY A 126 -10.24 0.72 -9.04
C GLY A 126 -9.90 -0.69 -9.55
N GLU A 127 -8.64 -0.93 -9.91
CA GLU A 127 -8.14 -2.25 -10.31
C GLU A 127 -8.00 -3.17 -9.09
N ASP A 128 -8.03 -4.47 -9.33
CA ASP A 128 -7.71 -5.47 -8.32
C ASP A 128 -6.26 -5.29 -7.82
N LEU A 129 -6.05 -5.72 -6.59
CA LEU A 129 -4.71 -5.72 -5.99
C LEU A 129 -3.73 -6.53 -6.87
N PRO A 130 -2.44 -6.17 -6.89
CA PRO A 130 -1.45 -7.03 -7.50
C PRO A 130 -1.59 -8.45 -6.95
N GLU A 131 -1.54 -9.44 -7.81
CA GLU A 131 -1.57 -10.82 -7.35
C GLU A 131 -0.47 -11.03 -6.31
N ALA A 132 -0.86 -11.50 -5.14
CA ALA A 132 0.12 -11.88 -4.14
C ALA A 132 0.90 -13.09 -4.66
N ASP A 133 2.22 -13.08 -4.46
CA ASP A 133 3.01 -14.27 -4.70
C ASP A 133 2.52 -15.37 -3.77
N GLY A 134 2.19 -16.55 -4.33
CA GLY A 134 1.84 -17.73 -3.53
C GLY A 134 2.96 -18.08 -2.56
N LEU A 135 2.73 -19.06 -1.70
CA LEU A 135 3.76 -19.54 -0.78
C LEU A 135 4.99 -20.07 -1.57
N THR A 136 6.18 -19.93 -1.00
CA THR A 136 7.34 -20.66 -1.49
C THR A 136 7.17 -22.14 -1.18
N LYS A 137 7.94 -23.01 -1.84
CA LYS A 137 7.91 -24.44 -1.54
C LYS A 137 8.23 -24.75 -0.07
N GLU A 138 9.20 -24.03 0.50
CA GLU A 138 9.59 -24.16 1.91
C GLU A 138 8.45 -23.73 2.84
N GLN A 139 7.78 -22.63 2.52
CA GLN A 139 6.62 -22.14 3.28
C GLN A 139 5.43 -23.10 3.18
N ASP A 140 5.20 -23.67 2.00
CA ASP A 140 4.13 -24.64 1.77
C ASP A 140 4.38 -25.94 2.58
N GLU A 141 5.62 -26.45 2.58
CA GLU A 141 6.03 -27.60 3.39
C GLU A 141 5.86 -27.34 4.91
N ILE A 142 6.19 -26.14 5.38
CA ILE A 142 5.98 -25.74 6.78
C ILE A 142 4.49 -25.72 7.09
N MET A 143 3.66 -25.13 6.24
CA MET A 143 2.22 -25.06 6.40
C MET A 143 1.60 -26.47 6.47
N ASP A 144 1.98 -27.35 5.55
CA ASP A 144 1.55 -28.73 5.52
C ASP A 144 1.92 -29.48 6.81
N ASN A 145 3.11 -29.25 7.36
CA ASN A 145 3.52 -29.87 8.60
C ASN A 145 2.68 -29.45 9.79
N TYR A 146 2.26 -28.19 9.86
CA TYR A 146 1.33 -27.72 10.89
C TYR A 146 -0.07 -28.31 10.72
N LEU A 147 -0.58 -28.33 9.49
CA LEU A 147 -1.94 -28.83 9.20
C LEU A 147 -2.10 -30.32 9.48
N ARG A 148 -1.04 -31.14 9.25
CA ARG A 148 -1.03 -32.56 9.59
C ARG A 148 -1.12 -32.85 11.09
N GLN A 149 -0.80 -31.88 11.94
CA GLN A 149 -0.91 -32.02 13.39
C GLN A 149 -2.31 -31.64 13.94
N ILE A 150 -3.16 -31.07 13.08
CA ILE A 150 -4.51 -30.66 13.44
C ILE A 150 -5.51 -31.67 12.89
N ASP A 151 -6.19 -32.40 13.78
CA ASP A 151 -7.27 -33.32 13.41
C ASP A 151 -8.61 -32.57 13.25
N ASP A 152 -8.63 -31.61 12.32
CA ASP A 152 -9.80 -30.80 11.97
C ASP A 152 -9.82 -30.60 10.44
N GLU A 153 -10.56 -31.50 9.77
CA GLU A 153 -10.66 -31.52 8.31
C GLU A 153 -11.25 -30.20 7.77
N ALA A 154 -12.24 -29.65 8.44
CA ALA A 154 -12.88 -28.39 8.01
C ALA A 154 -11.92 -27.21 8.09
N PHE A 155 -11.11 -27.15 9.14
CA PHE A 155 -10.06 -26.11 9.29
C PHE A 155 -8.98 -26.28 8.23
N THR A 156 -8.52 -27.49 7.99
CA THR A 156 -7.51 -27.80 6.97
C THR A 156 -8.00 -27.41 5.56
N LEU A 157 -9.22 -27.75 5.19
CA LEU A 157 -9.83 -27.33 3.94
C LEU A 157 -9.93 -25.80 3.80
N LEU A 158 -10.30 -25.12 4.89
CA LEU A 158 -10.37 -23.65 4.91
C LEU A 158 -8.99 -23.01 4.68
N VAL A 159 -7.94 -23.52 5.33
CA VAL A 159 -6.57 -23.01 5.17
C VAL A 159 -6.08 -23.25 3.74
N ASN A 160 -6.24 -24.46 3.21
CA ASN A 160 -5.83 -24.82 1.85
C ASN A 160 -6.55 -23.93 0.82
N SER A 161 -7.86 -23.71 0.96
CA SER A 161 -8.62 -22.80 0.10
C SER A 161 -8.08 -21.35 0.14
N ARG A 162 -7.54 -20.90 1.29
CA ARG A 162 -6.91 -19.58 1.41
C ARG A 162 -5.53 -19.53 0.78
N ILE A 163 -4.78 -20.62 0.80
CA ILE A 163 -3.49 -20.75 0.09
C ILE A 163 -3.74 -20.73 -1.42
N ASP A 164 -4.66 -21.55 -1.91
CA ASP A 164 -5.02 -21.62 -3.34
C ASP A 164 -5.51 -20.29 -3.89
N SER A 165 -6.31 -19.56 -3.10
CA SER A 165 -6.78 -18.21 -3.45
C SER A 165 -5.78 -17.09 -3.15
N LYS A 166 -4.53 -17.42 -2.78
CA LYS A 166 -3.45 -16.50 -2.40
C LYS A 166 -3.81 -15.51 -1.27
N LYS A 167 -4.85 -15.80 -0.50
CA LYS A 167 -5.19 -15.05 0.73
C LYS A 167 -4.20 -15.32 1.86
N ILE A 168 -3.56 -16.50 1.85
CA ILE A 168 -2.33 -16.79 2.58
C ILE A 168 -1.22 -16.81 1.53
N ASN A 169 -0.18 -16.02 1.72
CA ASN A 169 0.87 -15.74 0.76
C ASN A 169 2.18 -15.40 1.48
N GLN A 170 3.27 -15.21 0.74
CA GLN A 170 4.57 -14.90 1.31
C GLN A 170 4.55 -13.70 2.25
N GLY A 171 3.77 -12.68 1.96
CA GLY A 171 3.74 -11.43 2.74
C GLY A 171 3.04 -11.53 4.10
N ASN A 172 2.16 -12.53 4.30
CA ASN A 172 1.44 -12.75 5.56
C ASN A 172 1.64 -14.14 6.15
N PHE A 173 2.67 -14.86 5.67
CA PHE A 173 2.95 -16.24 6.07
C PHE A 173 3.13 -16.38 7.58
N ASP A 174 3.97 -15.56 8.20
CA ASP A 174 4.26 -15.63 9.63
C ASP A 174 3.00 -15.42 10.50
N GLU A 175 2.13 -14.50 10.07
CA GLU A 175 0.84 -14.27 10.73
C GLU A 175 -0.10 -15.46 10.60
N ALA A 176 -0.11 -16.10 9.42
CA ALA A 176 -0.91 -17.30 9.19
C ALA A 176 -0.42 -18.47 10.04
N VAL A 177 0.91 -18.69 10.11
CA VAL A 177 1.52 -19.71 10.98
C VAL A 177 1.16 -19.47 12.44
N ALA A 178 1.32 -18.25 12.95
CA ALA A 178 0.98 -17.92 14.34
C ALA A 178 -0.48 -18.25 14.71
N ARG A 179 -1.42 -18.04 13.78
CA ARG A 179 -2.83 -18.40 13.97
C ARG A 179 -3.05 -19.91 14.01
N ILE A 180 -2.32 -20.68 13.19
CA ILE A 180 -2.41 -22.15 13.16
C ILE A 180 -1.78 -22.72 14.43
N GLU A 181 -0.64 -22.20 14.90
CA GLU A 181 -0.02 -22.57 16.16
C GLU A 181 -0.93 -22.32 17.36
N SER A 182 -1.62 -21.18 17.38
CA SER A 182 -2.62 -20.86 18.41
C SER A 182 -3.74 -21.90 18.45
N LYS A 183 -4.26 -22.30 17.29
CA LYS A 183 -5.28 -23.37 17.19
C LYS A 183 -4.75 -24.70 17.67
N LEU A 184 -3.52 -25.07 17.30
CA LEU A 184 -2.88 -26.32 17.72
C LEU A 184 -2.69 -26.37 19.24
N ASN A 185 -2.30 -25.24 19.84
CA ASN A 185 -2.12 -25.17 21.31
C ASN A 185 -3.45 -25.27 22.03
N SER A 186 -4.53 -24.66 21.52
CA SER A 186 -5.88 -24.80 22.08
C SER A 186 -6.36 -26.26 22.09
N ILE A 187 -6.13 -27.00 21.02
CA ILE A 187 -6.48 -28.43 20.92
C ILE A 187 -5.72 -29.25 21.99
N LYS A 188 -4.41 -28.99 22.14
CA LYS A 188 -3.58 -29.70 23.14
C LYS A 188 -3.95 -29.38 24.59
N GLU A 189 -4.59 -28.24 24.85
CA GLU A 189 -5.09 -27.87 26.19
C GLU A 189 -6.43 -28.52 26.48
N GLU A 190 -7.29 -28.74 25.47
CA GLU A 190 -8.58 -29.43 25.61
C GLU A 190 -8.45 -30.94 25.82
N GLU A 191 -7.32 -31.55 25.44
CA GLU A 191 -7.03 -32.97 25.60
C GLU A 191 -6.38 -33.33 26.95
N LYS A 192 -6.13 -32.35 27.83
CA LYS A 192 -5.55 -32.54 29.17
C LYS A 192 -6.60 -32.47 30.27
#